data_8084a3af30846c2756f4c40232dc4507
#
_entry.id   8084a3af30846c2756f4c40232dc4507
#
_cell.length_a   1.000
_cell.length_b   1.000
_cell.length_c   1.000
_cell.angle_alpha   90.00
_cell.angle_beta   90.00
_cell.angle_gamma   90.00
#
_symmetry.space_group_name_H-M   'P 1'
#
loop_
_entity.id
_entity.type
_entity.pdbx_description
1 polymer ?
#
loop_
_entity_poly.entity_id
_entity_poly.type
_entity_poly.pdbx_seq_one_letter_code
_entity_poly.pdbx_strand_id
1 'polypeptide(L)'
;RSLGAVTTGEPVYREKVLPGAILTRVALGHVRAGTFQYFALQRDEKALTQLADYVIDRHYPVVKKVPNPYLKLLEEVMDRHARLVAQWMQVGFIHGVMNTDNMAISGETIDYGPCAFMDTFDQTKVFSSIDHMGRYAYGNQPPIVQWNLTRFAETILPLIDKIPDRAVDLAKEVIEVYPERFQDYWLSGMRRKLGLFTSESEDEALVQSLLDTMQENEADFTLTFRRLCDAALGPELEGSLRYLFKDARAYDKWALNWRVRMSHEVK
;
A
#
# COMPACT_ATOMS: atom_id res chain seq x y z
N ARG A 1 14.78 -6.14 0.65
CA ARG A 1 15.88 -5.70 1.55
C ARG A 1 17.10 -5.34 0.72
N SER A 2 17.83 -4.25 1.07
CA SER A 2 19.13 -3.94 0.46
C SER A 2 20.19 -4.84 1.07
N LEU A 3 21.02 -5.45 0.21
CA LEU A 3 22.12 -6.33 0.63
C LEU A 3 23.45 -5.56 0.65
N GLY A 4 23.70 -4.73 -0.37
CA GLY A 4 24.91 -3.94 -0.47
C GLY A 4 24.86 -2.96 -1.63
N ALA A 5 25.74 -1.96 -1.58
CA ALA A 5 25.97 -1.01 -2.66
C ALA A 5 27.47 -0.93 -2.95
N VAL A 6 27.83 -0.93 -4.23
CA VAL A 6 29.23 -0.87 -4.70
C VAL A 6 29.33 0.20 -5.77
N THR A 7 30.29 1.11 -5.63
CA THR A 7 30.60 2.09 -6.70
C THR A 7 31.24 1.38 -7.89
N THR A 8 30.85 1.72 -9.11
CA THR A 8 31.40 1.09 -10.32
C THR A 8 32.66 1.79 -10.84
N GLY A 9 32.88 3.04 -10.45
CA GLY A 9 33.90 3.90 -11.05
C GLY A 9 33.49 4.45 -12.44
N GLU A 10 32.36 4.01 -12.99
CA GLU A 10 31.83 4.47 -14.27
C GLU A 10 30.75 5.55 -14.08
N PRO A 11 30.64 6.53 -14.96
CA PRO A 11 29.63 7.56 -14.90
C PRO A 11 28.25 7.03 -15.35
N VAL A 12 27.20 7.51 -14.71
CA VAL A 12 25.80 7.35 -15.17
C VAL A 12 25.33 8.68 -15.75
N TYR A 13 24.91 8.65 -17.00
CA TYR A 13 24.41 9.82 -17.72
C TYR A 13 22.90 9.96 -17.51
N ARG A 14 22.51 11.02 -16.80
CA ARG A 14 21.13 11.48 -16.59
C ARG A 14 21.05 12.93 -17.06
N GLU A 15 20.25 13.78 -16.41
CA GLU A 15 20.29 15.22 -16.60
C GLU A 15 21.69 15.81 -16.31
N LYS A 16 22.40 15.17 -15.40
CA LYS A 16 23.80 15.43 -15.06
C LYS A 16 24.59 14.13 -15.07
N VAL A 17 25.90 14.24 -15.25
CA VAL A 17 26.81 13.11 -15.09
C VAL A 17 26.94 12.82 -13.57
N LEU A 18 26.61 11.61 -13.16
CA LEU A 18 26.65 11.18 -11.76
C LEU A 18 27.58 9.96 -11.62
N PRO A 19 28.23 9.79 -10.44
CA PRO A 19 28.96 8.55 -10.17
C PRO A 19 28.01 7.35 -10.17
N GLY A 20 28.39 6.29 -10.88
CA GLY A 20 27.61 5.07 -10.96
C GLY A 20 27.83 4.15 -9.75
N ALA A 21 26.79 3.42 -9.37
CA ALA A 21 26.82 2.40 -8.36
C ALA A 21 25.86 1.25 -8.68
N ILE A 22 26.15 0.06 -8.17
CA ILE A 22 25.25 -1.09 -8.18
C ILE A 22 24.67 -1.26 -6.80
N LEU A 23 23.33 -1.21 -6.72
CA LEU A 23 22.60 -1.50 -5.48
C LEU A 23 21.94 -2.89 -5.61
N THR A 24 22.34 -3.82 -4.75
CA THR A 24 21.74 -5.16 -4.70
C THR A 24 20.59 -5.17 -3.70
N ARG A 25 19.41 -5.55 -4.18
CA ARG A 25 18.21 -5.75 -3.36
C ARG A 25 17.75 -7.20 -3.43
N VAL A 26 17.24 -7.71 -2.32
CA VAL A 26 16.71 -9.07 -2.19
C VAL A 26 15.20 -9.00 -1.95
N ALA A 27 14.45 -9.74 -2.74
CA ALA A 27 13.01 -9.94 -2.62
C ALA A 27 12.68 -11.44 -2.74
N LEU A 28 11.48 -11.85 -2.34
CA LEU A 28 10.99 -13.21 -2.52
C LEU A 28 10.88 -13.58 -4.01
N GLY A 29 10.57 -12.60 -4.85
CA GLY A 29 10.52 -12.73 -6.30
C GLY A 29 10.45 -11.38 -6.99
N HIS A 30 10.69 -11.41 -8.31
CA HIS A 30 10.67 -10.22 -9.17
C HIS A 30 9.65 -10.34 -10.32
N VAL A 31 8.80 -11.37 -10.32
CA VAL A 31 7.67 -11.47 -11.25
C VAL A 31 6.66 -10.38 -10.88
N ARG A 32 6.23 -9.61 -11.88
CA ARG A 32 5.36 -8.45 -11.74
C ARG A 32 4.08 -8.67 -12.54
N ALA A 33 3.07 -7.86 -12.28
CA ALA A 33 1.87 -7.84 -13.11
C ALA A 33 2.21 -7.58 -14.60
N GLY A 34 3.16 -6.66 -14.87
CA GLY A 34 3.67 -6.41 -16.22
C GLY A 34 4.32 -7.62 -16.88
N THR A 35 4.91 -8.56 -16.14
CA THR A 35 5.44 -9.82 -16.70
C THR A 35 4.32 -10.66 -17.30
N PHE A 36 3.17 -10.74 -16.64
CA PHE A 36 1.98 -11.41 -17.17
C PHE A 36 1.42 -10.68 -18.39
N GLN A 37 1.38 -9.35 -18.37
CA GLN A 37 0.93 -8.55 -19.51
C GLN A 37 1.79 -8.80 -20.75
N TYR A 38 3.10 -8.97 -20.60
CA TYR A 38 4.00 -9.26 -21.71
C TYR A 38 3.58 -10.54 -22.45
N PHE A 39 3.36 -11.65 -21.73
CA PHE A 39 2.95 -12.92 -22.36
C PHE A 39 1.50 -12.89 -22.88
N ALA A 40 0.62 -12.20 -22.20
CA ALA A 40 -0.76 -12.00 -22.66
C ALA A 40 -0.81 -11.23 -24.01
N LEU A 41 0.01 -10.18 -24.15
CA LEU A 41 0.14 -9.42 -25.41
C LEU A 41 0.71 -10.27 -26.56
N GLN A 42 1.60 -11.21 -26.27
CA GLN A 42 2.11 -12.18 -27.25
C GLN A 42 1.08 -13.29 -27.60
N ARG A 43 -0.04 -13.35 -26.89
CA ARG A 43 -1.04 -14.43 -26.98
C ARG A 43 -0.43 -15.83 -26.77
N ASP A 44 0.63 -15.90 -25.97
CA ASP A 44 1.31 -17.14 -25.61
C ASP A 44 0.67 -17.73 -24.33
N GLU A 45 -0.46 -18.39 -24.49
CA GLU A 45 -1.21 -19.02 -23.40
C GLU A 45 -0.37 -20.10 -22.69
N LYS A 46 0.51 -20.79 -23.40
CA LYS A 46 1.39 -21.80 -22.81
C LYS A 46 2.41 -21.16 -21.87
N ALA A 47 3.09 -20.10 -22.29
CA ALA A 47 4.03 -19.38 -21.45
C ALA A 47 3.32 -18.71 -20.27
N LEU A 48 2.11 -18.17 -20.50
CA LEU A 48 1.28 -17.58 -19.44
C LEU A 48 0.92 -18.62 -18.36
N THR A 49 0.51 -19.83 -18.78
CA THR A 49 0.24 -20.95 -17.86
C THR A 49 1.48 -21.33 -17.06
N GLN A 50 2.63 -21.50 -17.75
CA GLN A 50 3.89 -21.82 -17.08
C GLN A 50 4.33 -20.76 -16.07
N LEU A 51 4.12 -19.47 -16.41
CA LEU A 51 4.40 -18.36 -15.49
C LEU A 51 3.49 -18.38 -14.26
N ALA A 52 2.19 -18.61 -14.46
CA ALA A 52 1.22 -18.70 -13.37
C ALA A 52 1.55 -19.89 -12.44
N ASP A 53 1.83 -21.06 -13.01
CA ASP A 53 2.23 -22.25 -12.27
C ASP A 53 3.52 -22.03 -11.48
N TYR A 54 4.53 -21.40 -12.08
CA TYR A 54 5.77 -21.02 -11.40
C TYR A 54 5.51 -20.08 -10.21
N VAL A 55 4.66 -19.07 -10.39
CA VAL A 55 4.28 -18.13 -9.33
C VAL A 55 3.54 -18.84 -8.19
N ILE A 56 2.61 -19.72 -8.53
CA ILE A 56 1.88 -20.54 -7.56
C ILE A 56 2.86 -21.39 -6.76
N ASP A 57 3.76 -22.10 -7.43
CA ASP A 57 4.75 -22.96 -6.79
C ASP A 57 5.64 -22.23 -5.80
N ARG A 58 6.08 -21.05 -6.20
CA ARG A 58 7.05 -20.27 -5.44
C ARG A 58 6.43 -19.46 -4.31
N HIS A 59 5.26 -18.83 -4.53
CA HIS A 59 4.73 -17.83 -3.62
C HIS A 59 3.40 -18.22 -2.97
N TYR A 60 2.67 -19.17 -3.59
CA TYR A 60 1.30 -19.52 -3.21
C TYR A 60 1.04 -21.03 -3.26
N PRO A 61 1.92 -21.88 -2.72
CA PRO A 61 1.83 -23.35 -2.92
C PRO A 61 0.51 -23.96 -2.40
N VAL A 62 -0.15 -23.28 -1.46
CA VAL A 62 -1.43 -23.74 -0.91
C VAL A 62 -2.58 -23.68 -1.92
N VAL A 63 -2.51 -22.79 -2.92
CA VAL A 63 -3.59 -22.64 -3.91
C VAL A 63 -3.64 -23.78 -4.93
N LYS A 64 -2.59 -24.62 -5.04
CA LYS A 64 -2.60 -25.82 -5.90
C LYS A 64 -3.71 -26.83 -5.55
N LYS A 65 -4.18 -26.79 -4.32
CA LYS A 65 -5.13 -27.78 -3.78
C LYS A 65 -6.60 -27.38 -3.95
N VAL A 66 -6.87 -26.22 -4.53
CA VAL A 66 -8.23 -25.74 -4.75
C VAL A 66 -8.73 -26.02 -6.18
N PRO A 67 -10.05 -26.09 -6.40
CA PRO A 67 -10.61 -26.41 -7.73
C PRO A 67 -10.21 -25.44 -8.85
N ASN A 68 -10.05 -24.14 -8.52
CA ASN A 68 -9.63 -23.11 -9.47
C ASN A 68 -8.39 -22.36 -8.92
N PRO A 69 -7.17 -22.88 -9.15
CA PRO A 69 -5.96 -22.31 -8.59
C PRO A 69 -5.62 -20.92 -9.15
N TYR A 70 -6.00 -20.60 -10.38
CA TYR A 70 -5.70 -19.30 -10.99
C TYR A 70 -6.62 -18.20 -10.48
N LEU A 71 -7.91 -18.49 -10.25
CA LEU A 71 -8.80 -17.56 -9.56
C LEU A 71 -8.33 -17.33 -8.13
N LYS A 72 -7.96 -18.38 -7.43
CA LYS A 72 -7.43 -18.28 -6.08
C LYS A 72 -6.08 -17.53 -6.03
N LEU A 73 -5.25 -17.66 -7.06
CA LEU A 73 -4.04 -16.84 -7.20
C LEU A 73 -4.39 -15.34 -7.25
N LEU A 74 -5.43 -14.95 -8.01
CA LEU A 74 -5.89 -13.57 -8.08
C LEU A 74 -6.33 -13.06 -6.70
N GLU A 75 -7.10 -13.85 -5.96
CA GLU A 75 -7.54 -13.51 -4.59
C GLU A 75 -6.35 -13.31 -3.64
N GLU A 76 -5.38 -14.22 -3.66
CA GLU A 76 -4.20 -14.14 -2.77
C GLU A 76 -3.30 -12.94 -3.12
N VAL A 77 -3.13 -12.64 -4.41
CA VAL A 77 -2.39 -11.47 -4.87
C VAL A 77 -3.13 -10.19 -4.45
N MET A 78 -4.43 -10.14 -4.61
CA MET A 78 -5.29 -9.03 -4.19
C MET A 78 -5.16 -8.78 -2.68
N ASP A 79 -5.31 -9.82 -1.87
CA ASP A 79 -5.24 -9.70 -0.40
C ASP A 79 -3.87 -9.20 0.08
N ARG A 80 -2.77 -9.75 -0.49
CA ARG A 80 -1.40 -9.28 -0.16
C ARG A 80 -1.20 -7.80 -0.52
N HIS A 81 -1.72 -7.35 -1.64
CA HIS A 81 -1.59 -5.95 -2.05
C HIS A 81 -2.48 -5.01 -1.25
N ALA A 82 -3.69 -5.42 -0.88
CA ALA A 82 -4.54 -4.68 0.05
C ALA A 82 -3.81 -4.43 1.37
N ARG A 83 -3.20 -5.47 1.93
CA ARG A 83 -2.41 -5.39 3.15
C ARG A 83 -1.15 -4.53 2.99
N LEU A 84 -0.40 -4.70 1.90
CA LEU A 84 0.83 -3.94 1.64
C LEU A 84 0.55 -2.44 1.56
N VAL A 85 -0.46 -2.04 0.79
CA VAL A 85 -0.78 -0.62 0.62
C VAL A 85 -1.37 -0.02 1.88
N ALA A 86 -2.17 -0.78 2.63
CA ALA A 86 -2.61 -0.35 3.96
C ALA A 86 -1.41 -0.04 4.88
N GLN A 87 -0.35 -0.87 4.86
CA GLN A 87 0.88 -0.61 5.60
C GLN A 87 1.62 0.64 5.11
N TRP A 88 1.68 0.90 3.80
CA TRP A 88 2.26 2.14 3.27
C TRP A 88 1.51 3.37 3.78
N MET A 89 0.18 3.32 3.72
CA MET A 89 -0.66 4.42 4.21
C MET A 89 -0.46 4.67 5.71
N GLN A 90 -0.28 3.61 6.50
CA GLN A 90 -0.07 3.72 7.96
C GLN A 90 1.25 4.37 8.35
N VAL A 91 2.25 4.39 7.48
CA VAL A 91 3.58 4.97 7.75
C VAL A 91 3.89 6.22 6.92
N GLY A 92 2.92 6.73 6.16
CA GLY A 92 3.10 7.92 5.31
C GLY A 92 4.02 7.67 4.11
N PHE A 93 4.18 6.40 3.68
CA PHE A 93 5.00 6.05 2.53
C PHE A 93 4.26 6.32 1.22
N ILE A 94 4.94 6.97 0.27
CA ILE A 94 4.47 7.22 -1.09
C ILE A 94 5.46 6.56 -2.05
N HIS A 95 4.96 5.61 -2.85
CA HIS A 95 5.80 4.88 -3.82
C HIS A 95 6.23 5.75 -5.00
N GLY A 96 5.31 6.56 -5.50
CA GLY A 96 5.56 7.56 -6.56
C GLY A 96 5.50 7.05 -7.99
N VAL A 97 5.64 5.73 -8.26
CA VAL A 97 5.44 5.12 -9.60
C VAL A 97 4.82 3.74 -9.46
N MET A 98 3.51 3.68 -9.46
CA MET A 98 2.74 2.44 -9.22
C MET A 98 2.10 1.92 -10.52
N ASN A 99 2.91 1.72 -11.56
CA ASN A 99 2.47 1.00 -12.75
C ASN A 99 2.55 -0.52 -12.53
N THR A 100 2.07 -1.31 -13.50
CA THR A 100 2.07 -2.78 -13.44
C THR A 100 3.47 -3.40 -13.38
N ASP A 101 4.50 -2.69 -13.87
CA ASP A 101 5.90 -3.13 -13.77
C ASP A 101 6.49 -2.95 -12.37
N ASN A 102 5.83 -2.19 -11.51
CA ASN A 102 6.24 -1.95 -10.13
C ASN A 102 5.31 -2.66 -9.10
N MET A 103 4.44 -3.55 -9.59
CA MET A 103 3.59 -4.39 -8.78
C MET A 103 4.10 -5.82 -8.77
N ALA A 104 4.86 -6.20 -7.74
CA ALA A 104 5.38 -7.56 -7.58
C ALA A 104 4.27 -8.54 -7.18
N ILE A 105 4.15 -9.65 -7.90
CA ILE A 105 3.13 -10.68 -7.57
C ILE A 105 3.34 -11.29 -6.17
N SER A 106 4.56 -11.23 -5.63
CA SER A 106 4.84 -11.65 -4.25
C SER A 106 4.21 -10.78 -3.16
N GLY A 107 3.69 -9.60 -3.51
CA GLY A 107 3.14 -8.63 -2.54
C GLY A 107 4.22 -7.88 -1.76
N GLU A 108 5.38 -7.64 -2.37
CA GLU A 108 6.48 -6.85 -1.80
C GLU A 108 6.64 -5.51 -2.54
N THR A 109 7.12 -4.50 -1.81
CA THR A 109 7.52 -3.23 -2.41
C THR A 109 8.79 -3.41 -3.24
N ILE A 110 8.75 -3.02 -4.51
CA ILE A 110 9.90 -3.04 -5.42
C ILE A 110 10.03 -1.68 -6.12
N ASP A 111 11.16 -1.45 -6.77
CA ASP A 111 11.45 -0.24 -7.56
C ASP A 111 11.30 1.07 -6.76
N TYR A 112 12.19 1.24 -5.80
CA TYR A 112 12.23 2.43 -4.93
C TYR A 112 12.84 3.63 -5.68
N GLY A 113 12.17 4.13 -6.73
CA GLY A 113 12.59 5.29 -7.51
C GLY A 113 12.33 6.59 -6.75
N PRO A 114 11.24 7.32 -7.06
CA PRO A 114 10.92 8.60 -6.42
C PRO A 114 10.19 8.45 -5.09
N CYS A 115 10.27 7.30 -4.44
CA CYS A 115 9.56 7.03 -3.18
C CYS A 115 10.14 7.85 -2.02
N ALA A 116 9.25 8.28 -1.13
CA ALA A 116 9.62 8.91 0.12
C ALA A 116 8.56 8.72 1.19
N PHE A 117 8.92 9.03 2.44
CA PHE A 117 7.98 9.19 3.54
C PHE A 117 7.55 10.66 3.62
N MET A 118 6.30 10.87 3.92
CA MET A 118 5.69 12.17 4.04
C MET A 118 6.03 12.77 5.42
N ASP A 119 6.43 14.04 5.45
CA ASP A 119 6.56 14.80 6.68
C ASP A 119 5.20 15.37 7.07
N THR A 120 4.82 16.52 6.53
CA THR A 120 3.48 17.11 6.70
C THR A 120 2.43 16.24 6.02
N PHE A 121 1.36 15.93 6.76
CA PHE A 121 0.27 15.14 6.20
C PHE A 121 -0.44 15.90 5.07
N ASP A 122 -0.51 15.25 3.91
CA ASP A 122 -1.19 15.77 2.72
C ASP A 122 -1.66 14.59 1.85
N GLN A 123 -2.97 14.42 1.73
CA GLN A 123 -3.59 13.38 0.90
C GLN A 123 -3.20 13.48 -0.57
N THR A 124 -2.88 14.68 -1.04
CA THR A 124 -2.53 14.96 -2.44
C THR A 124 -1.02 14.93 -2.69
N LYS A 125 -0.22 14.61 -1.67
CA LYS A 125 1.25 14.63 -1.75
C LYS A 125 1.79 13.70 -2.83
N VAL A 126 2.66 14.25 -3.69
CA VAL A 126 3.37 13.57 -4.77
C VAL A 126 4.86 13.78 -4.62
N PHE A 127 5.67 12.74 -4.85
CA PHE A 127 7.13 12.83 -4.87
C PHE A 127 7.74 12.64 -6.27
N SER A 128 7.01 12.02 -7.18
CA SER A 128 7.48 11.84 -8.55
C SER A 128 7.38 13.16 -9.35
N SER A 129 8.51 13.66 -9.84
CA SER A 129 8.54 14.91 -10.62
C SER A 129 7.81 14.81 -11.97
N ILE A 130 7.54 13.60 -12.47
CA ILE A 130 6.81 13.36 -13.72
C ILE A 130 5.31 13.14 -13.51
N ASP A 131 4.86 12.99 -12.27
CA ASP A 131 3.44 12.80 -11.95
C ASP A 131 2.72 14.13 -11.74
N HIS A 132 2.49 14.87 -12.83
CA HIS A 132 1.85 16.18 -12.79
C HIS A 132 0.35 16.14 -12.42
N MET A 133 -0.28 14.98 -12.57
CA MET A 133 -1.72 14.81 -12.32
C MET A 133 -2.02 14.15 -10.97
N GLY A 134 -1.01 13.84 -10.19
CA GLY A 134 -1.19 13.20 -8.89
C GLY A 134 -1.70 11.76 -8.98
N ARG A 135 -1.45 11.08 -10.10
CA ARG A 135 -1.90 9.68 -10.29
C ARG A 135 -1.45 8.79 -9.15
N TYR A 136 -0.25 9.02 -8.63
CA TYR A 136 0.40 8.26 -7.57
C TYR A 136 0.51 9.04 -6.26
N ALA A 137 -0.37 10.05 -6.06
CA ALA A 137 -0.47 10.75 -4.79
C ALA A 137 -0.78 9.79 -3.64
N TYR A 138 -0.46 10.19 -2.41
CA TYR A 138 -0.69 9.38 -1.22
C TYR A 138 -2.10 8.77 -1.18
N GLY A 139 -3.15 9.60 -1.29
CA GLY A 139 -4.54 9.13 -1.25
C GLY A 139 -4.97 8.29 -2.46
N ASN A 140 -4.21 8.36 -3.57
CA ASN A 140 -4.50 7.61 -4.80
C ASN A 140 -3.85 6.23 -4.83
N GLN A 141 -3.00 5.87 -3.87
CA GLN A 141 -2.31 4.58 -3.87
C GLN A 141 -3.26 3.37 -3.83
N PRO A 142 -4.32 3.33 -2.99
CA PRO A 142 -5.25 2.21 -2.99
C PRO A 142 -6.00 2.03 -4.33
N PRO A 143 -6.64 3.05 -4.93
CA PRO A 143 -7.34 2.86 -6.21
C PRO A 143 -6.39 2.50 -7.37
N ILE A 144 -5.14 2.95 -7.36
CA ILE A 144 -4.16 2.55 -8.38
C ILE A 144 -3.76 1.09 -8.24
N VAL A 145 -3.68 0.55 -7.04
CA VAL A 145 -3.45 -0.89 -6.85
C VAL A 145 -4.65 -1.70 -7.37
N GLN A 146 -5.87 -1.27 -7.10
CA GLN A 146 -7.06 -1.92 -7.66
C GLN A 146 -7.04 -1.92 -9.21
N TRP A 147 -6.62 -0.82 -9.82
CA TRP A 147 -6.44 -0.75 -11.26
C TRP A 147 -5.37 -1.74 -11.75
N ASN A 148 -4.21 -1.83 -11.08
CA ASN A 148 -3.16 -2.79 -11.42
C ASN A 148 -3.63 -4.24 -11.27
N LEU A 149 -4.41 -4.55 -10.22
CA LEU A 149 -5.01 -5.86 -10.01
C LEU A 149 -5.97 -6.22 -11.16
N THR A 150 -6.75 -5.25 -11.63
CA THR A 150 -7.61 -5.44 -12.81
C THR A 150 -6.76 -5.75 -14.05
N ARG A 151 -5.66 -5.01 -14.27
CA ARG A 151 -4.73 -5.30 -15.39
C ARG A 151 -4.08 -6.68 -15.26
N PHE A 152 -3.77 -7.13 -14.06
CA PHE A 152 -3.29 -8.50 -13.81
C PHE A 152 -4.38 -9.54 -14.08
N ALA A 153 -5.58 -9.33 -13.55
CA ALA A 153 -6.73 -10.23 -13.76
C ALA A 153 -7.01 -10.48 -15.23
N GLU A 154 -7.02 -9.42 -16.05
CA GLU A 154 -7.24 -9.52 -17.51
C GLU A 154 -6.24 -10.47 -18.20
N THR A 155 -5.00 -10.53 -17.71
CA THR A 155 -3.98 -11.41 -18.31
C THR A 155 -4.23 -12.88 -18.07
N ILE A 156 -4.87 -13.23 -16.95
CA ILE A 156 -5.08 -14.63 -16.55
C ILE A 156 -6.51 -15.13 -16.76
N LEU A 157 -7.41 -14.32 -17.37
CA LEU A 157 -8.79 -14.74 -17.69
C LEU A 157 -8.87 -16.10 -18.39
N PRO A 158 -8.04 -16.39 -19.43
CA PRO A 158 -8.08 -17.67 -20.13
C PRO A 158 -7.72 -18.88 -19.23
N LEU A 159 -7.01 -18.64 -18.12
CA LEU A 159 -6.65 -19.67 -17.16
C LEU A 159 -7.74 -19.87 -16.09
N ILE A 160 -8.52 -18.82 -15.79
CA ILE A 160 -9.61 -18.86 -14.81
C ILE A 160 -10.78 -19.69 -15.31
N ASP A 161 -11.26 -19.43 -16.53
CA ASP A 161 -12.33 -20.21 -17.15
C ASP A 161 -12.21 -20.19 -18.68
N LYS A 162 -12.66 -21.28 -19.33
CA LYS A 162 -12.69 -21.38 -20.80
C LYS A 162 -13.77 -20.54 -21.42
N ILE A 163 -14.81 -20.19 -20.70
CA ILE A 163 -15.90 -19.32 -21.12
C ILE A 163 -15.52 -17.88 -20.75
N PRO A 164 -15.25 -16.99 -21.74
CA PRO A 164 -14.73 -15.66 -21.46
C PRO A 164 -15.60 -14.82 -20.51
N ASP A 165 -16.91 -14.79 -20.73
CA ASP A 165 -17.83 -14.01 -19.90
C ASP A 165 -17.80 -14.49 -18.45
N ARG A 166 -17.78 -15.81 -18.24
CA ARG A 166 -17.68 -16.40 -16.90
C ARG A 166 -16.33 -16.08 -16.23
N ALA A 167 -15.23 -16.11 -16.97
CA ALA A 167 -13.92 -15.74 -16.46
C ALA A 167 -13.91 -14.28 -15.99
N VAL A 168 -14.53 -13.39 -16.78
CA VAL A 168 -14.66 -11.96 -16.41
C VAL A 168 -15.49 -11.78 -15.15
N ASP A 169 -16.65 -12.44 -15.05
CA ASP A 169 -17.52 -12.33 -13.89
C ASP A 169 -16.81 -12.81 -12.62
N LEU A 170 -16.17 -13.98 -12.66
CA LEU A 170 -15.39 -14.50 -11.52
C LEU A 170 -14.25 -13.57 -11.11
N ALA A 171 -13.50 -13.04 -12.08
CA ALA A 171 -12.41 -12.11 -11.79
C ALA A 171 -12.92 -10.77 -11.20
N LYS A 172 -14.05 -10.27 -11.69
CA LYS A 172 -14.72 -9.08 -11.16
C LYS A 172 -15.12 -9.25 -9.71
N GLU A 173 -15.77 -10.36 -9.36
CA GLU A 173 -16.15 -10.65 -7.96
C GLU A 173 -14.94 -10.55 -7.01
N VAL A 174 -13.77 -11.03 -7.43
CA VAL A 174 -12.54 -10.92 -6.63
C VAL A 174 -12.07 -9.47 -6.51
N ILE A 175 -12.04 -8.71 -7.61
CA ILE A 175 -11.53 -7.33 -7.60
C ILE A 175 -12.46 -6.37 -6.84
N GLU A 176 -13.76 -6.61 -6.85
CA GLU A 176 -14.76 -5.80 -6.15
C GLU A 176 -14.65 -5.89 -4.63
N VAL A 177 -14.05 -6.95 -4.09
CA VAL A 177 -13.76 -7.11 -2.66
C VAL A 177 -12.55 -6.29 -2.20
N TYR A 178 -11.68 -5.84 -3.11
CA TYR A 178 -10.43 -5.15 -2.75
C TYR A 178 -10.62 -3.92 -1.85
N PRO A 179 -11.57 -2.98 -2.11
CA PRO A 179 -11.74 -1.80 -1.25
C PRO A 179 -12.07 -2.16 0.20
N GLU A 180 -12.93 -3.16 0.41
CA GLU A 180 -13.29 -3.64 1.75
C GLU A 180 -12.07 -4.26 2.46
N ARG A 181 -11.30 -5.12 1.76
CA ARG A 181 -10.07 -5.72 2.31
C ARG A 181 -9.02 -4.67 2.67
N PHE A 182 -8.82 -3.69 1.79
CA PHE A 182 -7.92 -2.59 2.08
C PHE A 182 -8.38 -1.81 3.32
N GLN A 183 -9.67 -1.46 3.40
CA GLN A 183 -10.23 -0.71 4.52
C GLN A 183 -10.06 -1.46 5.85
N ASP A 184 -10.30 -2.78 5.88
CA ASP A 184 -10.09 -3.61 7.04
C ASP A 184 -8.64 -3.57 7.55
N TYR A 185 -7.66 -3.75 6.65
CA TYR A 185 -6.25 -3.69 7.01
C TYR A 185 -5.81 -2.30 7.44
N TRP A 186 -6.28 -1.27 6.74
CA TRP A 186 -5.96 0.11 7.03
C TRP A 186 -6.51 0.53 8.40
N LEU A 187 -7.80 0.32 8.64
CA LEU A 187 -8.46 0.70 9.89
C LEU A 187 -7.91 -0.09 11.09
N SER A 188 -7.66 -1.38 10.92
CA SER A 188 -7.02 -2.21 11.95
C SER A 188 -5.64 -1.66 12.34
N GLY A 189 -4.84 -1.21 11.38
CA GLY A 189 -3.54 -0.60 11.66
C GLY A 189 -3.65 0.79 12.29
N MET A 190 -4.61 1.61 11.83
CA MET A 190 -4.84 2.95 12.39
C MET A 190 -5.36 2.87 13.84
N ARG A 191 -6.24 1.91 14.16
CA ARG A 191 -6.62 1.63 15.55
C ARG A 191 -5.40 1.40 16.43
N ARG A 192 -4.49 0.52 16.01
CA ARG A 192 -3.26 0.26 16.79
C ARG A 192 -2.38 1.49 16.98
N LYS A 193 -2.32 2.38 15.97
CA LYS A 193 -1.59 3.66 16.07
C LYS A 193 -2.24 4.62 17.09
N LEU A 194 -3.55 4.50 17.29
CA LEU A 194 -4.30 5.26 18.28
C LEU A 194 -4.38 4.58 19.66
N GLY A 195 -3.76 3.40 19.82
CA GLY A 195 -3.81 2.64 21.07
C GLY A 195 -5.14 1.91 21.30
N LEU A 196 -5.90 1.65 20.23
CA LEU A 196 -7.20 0.97 20.27
C LEU A 196 -7.01 -0.52 19.93
N PHE A 197 -7.33 -1.41 20.86
CA PHE A 197 -7.17 -2.87 20.71
C PHE A 197 -8.50 -3.57 20.44
N THR A 198 -9.61 -2.92 20.78
CA THR A 198 -10.98 -3.36 20.45
C THR A 198 -11.49 -2.62 19.21
N SER A 199 -12.59 -3.07 18.62
CA SER A 199 -13.21 -2.49 17.43
C SER A 199 -14.57 -1.93 17.77
N GLU A 200 -14.78 -0.65 17.50
CA GLU A 200 -16.07 0.03 17.62
C GLU A 200 -16.47 0.70 16.31
N SER A 201 -17.76 0.91 16.09
CA SER A 201 -18.32 1.48 14.85
C SER A 201 -17.81 2.87 14.52
N GLU A 202 -17.53 3.68 15.55
CA GLU A 202 -17.08 5.08 15.41
C GLU A 202 -15.57 5.22 15.20
N ASP A 203 -14.80 4.12 15.22
CA ASP A 203 -13.34 4.17 15.10
C ASP A 203 -12.88 4.75 13.76
N GLU A 204 -13.57 4.43 12.67
CA GLU A 204 -13.26 4.97 11.34
C GLU A 204 -13.42 6.49 11.30
N ALA A 205 -14.53 7.01 11.83
CA ALA A 205 -14.79 8.44 11.92
C ALA A 205 -13.76 9.15 12.81
N LEU A 206 -13.34 8.52 13.90
CA LEU A 206 -12.30 9.05 14.79
C LEU A 206 -10.94 9.13 14.08
N VAL A 207 -10.54 8.11 13.33
CA VAL A 207 -9.31 8.10 12.53
C VAL A 207 -9.38 9.18 11.46
N GLN A 208 -10.46 9.23 10.68
CA GLN A 208 -10.61 10.18 9.60
C GLN A 208 -10.57 11.62 10.11
N SER A 209 -11.25 11.91 11.23
CA SER A 209 -11.24 13.25 11.83
C SER A 209 -9.84 13.67 12.32
N LEU A 210 -8.98 12.73 12.76
CA LEU A 210 -7.58 13.05 13.02
C LEU A 210 -6.84 13.45 11.75
N LEU A 211 -6.97 12.65 10.70
CA LEU A 211 -6.30 12.91 9.43
C LEU A 211 -6.74 14.25 8.82
N ASP A 212 -8.04 14.57 8.86
CA ASP A 212 -8.56 15.85 8.41
C ASP A 212 -7.98 17.01 9.24
N THR A 213 -7.94 16.85 10.56
CA THR A 213 -7.33 17.84 11.47
C THR A 213 -5.84 18.02 11.16
N MET A 214 -5.10 16.93 10.89
CA MET A 214 -3.69 17.00 10.50
C MET A 214 -3.51 17.71 9.16
N GLN A 215 -4.35 17.43 8.17
CA GLN A 215 -4.31 18.08 6.86
C GLN A 215 -4.53 19.59 6.98
N GLU A 216 -5.57 20.02 7.68
CA GLU A 216 -5.93 21.43 7.87
C GLU A 216 -4.85 22.20 8.65
N ASN A 217 -4.14 21.53 9.54
CA ASN A 217 -3.13 22.14 10.41
C ASN A 217 -1.69 21.91 9.94
N GLU A 218 -1.49 21.27 8.79
CA GLU A 218 -0.17 20.91 8.25
C GLU A 218 0.70 20.15 9.28
N ALA A 219 0.09 19.26 10.05
CA ALA A 219 0.77 18.52 11.09
C ALA A 219 1.68 17.43 10.49
N ASP A 220 2.84 17.22 11.10
CA ASP A 220 3.76 16.15 10.73
C ASP A 220 3.14 14.78 10.99
N PHE A 221 3.14 13.90 9.96
CA PHE A 221 2.51 12.59 10.03
C PHE A 221 3.17 11.69 11.07
N THR A 222 4.47 11.53 10.96
CA THR A 222 5.23 10.59 11.82
C THR A 222 5.28 11.07 13.26
N LEU A 223 5.56 12.36 13.47
CA LEU A 223 5.67 12.94 14.80
C LEU A 223 4.32 12.96 15.51
N THR A 224 3.21 13.21 14.82
CA THR A 224 1.88 13.17 15.42
C THR A 224 1.62 11.80 16.06
N PHE A 225 1.77 10.71 15.30
CA PHE A 225 1.55 9.37 15.84
C PHE A 225 2.58 8.98 16.90
N ARG A 226 3.84 9.42 16.76
CA ARG A 226 4.86 9.15 17.79
C ARG A 226 4.51 9.83 19.12
N ARG A 227 4.08 11.07 19.07
CA ARG A 227 3.75 11.85 20.28
C ARG A 227 2.40 11.48 20.89
N LEU A 228 1.48 10.90 20.10
CA LEU A 228 0.26 10.29 20.65
C LEU A 228 0.57 9.18 21.66
N CYS A 229 1.69 8.47 21.50
CA CYS A 229 2.12 7.48 22.50
C CYS A 229 2.42 8.12 23.87
N ASP A 230 3.02 9.31 23.87
CA ASP A 230 3.29 10.04 25.11
C ASP A 230 1.99 10.65 25.68
N ALA A 231 1.14 11.22 24.81
CA ALA A 231 -0.17 11.76 25.17
C ALA A 231 -1.14 10.72 25.76
N ALA A 232 -1.00 9.43 25.38
CA ALA A 232 -1.78 8.34 25.95
C ALA A 232 -1.46 8.08 27.44
N LEU A 233 -0.30 8.50 27.93
CA LEU A 233 0.10 8.33 29.32
C LEU A 233 -0.52 9.41 30.24
N GLY A 234 -0.86 10.58 29.71
CA GLY A 234 -1.51 11.64 30.45
C GLY A 234 -1.59 12.98 29.72
N PRO A 235 -2.59 13.82 30.04
CA PRO A 235 -2.80 15.11 29.38
C PRO A 235 -1.61 16.07 29.54
N GLU A 236 -0.85 15.96 30.61
CA GLU A 236 0.33 16.76 30.89
C GLU A 236 1.47 16.54 29.88
N LEU A 237 1.46 15.42 29.15
CA LEU A 237 2.46 15.07 28.14
C LEU A 237 2.08 15.48 26.72
N GLU A 238 0.91 16.11 26.53
CA GLU A 238 0.41 16.53 25.22
C GLU A 238 1.09 17.81 24.65
N GLY A 239 1.80 18.56 25.47
CA GLY A 239 2.35 19.85 25.06
C GLY A 239 3.14 19.78 23.76
N SER A 240 4.02 18.79 23.62
CA SER A 240 4.83 18.60 22.42
C SER A 240 4.00 18.19 21.18
N LEU A 241 2.88 17.50 21.36
CA LEU A 241 1.98 17.11 20.28
C LEU A 241 1.15 18.31 19.79
N ARG A 242 0.62 19.11 20.70
CA ARG A 242 -0.14 20.33 20.38
C ARG A 242 0.63 21.30 19.50
N TYR A 243 1.95 21.42 19.68
CA TYR A 243 2.82 22.29 18.86
C TYR A 243 2.98 21.82 17.41
N LEU A 244 2.57 20.60 17.06
CA LEU A 244 2.57 20.13 15.67
C LEU A 244 1.39 20.69 14.85
N PHE A 245 0.35 21.22 15.52
CA PHE A 245 -0.85 21.77 14.90
C PHE A 245 -0.79 23.29 14.89
N LYS A 246 -1.09 23.92 13.74
CA LYS A 246 -1.16 25.39 13.63
C LYS A 246 -2.20 25.97 14.58
N ASP A 247 -3.36 25.34 14.72
CA ASP A 247 -4.33 25.63 15.78
C ASP A 247 -4.41 24.44 16.75
N ALA A 248 -3.76 24.58 17.91
CA ALA A 248 -3.75 23.56 18.96
C ALA A 248 -5.16 23.20 19.47
N ARG A 249 -6.15 24.11 19.33
CA ARG A 249 -7.53 23.85 19.74
C ARG A 249 -8.21 22.81 18.84
N ALA A 250 -7.81 22.72 17.58
CA ALA A 250 -8.31 21.68 16.67
C ALA A 250 -7.90 20.28 17.17
N TYR A 251 -6.63 20.14 17.58
CA TYR A 251 -6.16 18.91 18.23
C TYR A 251 -6.93 18.66 19.55
N ASP A 252 -7.05 19.65 20.42
CA ASP A 252 -7.73 19.51 21.73
C ASP A 252 -9.16 18.98 21.56
N LYS A 253 -9.90 19.49 20.58
CA LYS A 253 -11.26 19.04 20.26
C LYS A 253 -11.30 17.57 19.83
N TRP A 254 -10.37 17.15 18.98
CA TRP A 254 -10.25 15.75 18.54
C TRP A 254 -9.84 14.86 19.72
N ALA A 255 -8.87 15.28 20.52
CA ALA A 255 -8.32 14.52 21.64
C ALA A 255 -9.38 14.19 22.72
N LEU A 256 -10.41 15.04 22.90
CA LEU A 256 -11.52 14.73 23.79
C LEU A 256 -12.24 13.42 23.38
N ASN A 257 -12.58 13.28 22.10
CA ASN A 257 -13.23 12.08 21.58
C ASN A 257 -12.30 10.87 21.65
N TRP A 258 -11.02 11.05 21.32
CA TRP A 258 -10.02 9.99 21.42
C TRP A 258 -9.87 9.49 22.86
N ARG A 259 -9.83 10.36 23.85
CA ARG A 259 -9.75 9.97 25.28
C ARG A 259 -10.98 9.23 25.75
N VAL A 260 -12.17 9.63 25.33
CA VAL A 260 -13.41 8.90 25.62
C VAL A 260 -13.29 7.49 25.05
N ARG A 261 -12.90 7.36 23.76
CA ARG A 261 -12.73 6.06 23.13
C ARG A 261 -11.64 5.19 23.81
N MET A 262 -10.49 5.81 24.16
CA MET A 262 -9.42 5.15 24.91
C MET A 262 -9.88 4.61 26.27
N SER A 263 -10.81 5.28 26.95
CA SER A 263 -11.33 4.84 28.23
C SER A 263 -12.11 3.51 28.17
N HIS A 264 -12.55 3.10 26.96
CA HIS A 264 -13.20 1.82 26.74
C HIS A 264 -12.21 0.66 26.66
N GLU A 265 -10.93 0.94 26.41
CA GLU A 265 -9.86 -0.07 26.30
C GLU A 265 -9.34 -0.52 27.67
N VAL A 266 -9.53 0.30 28.69
CA VAL A 266 -9.00 0.05 30.03
C VAL A 266 -9.98 -0.81 30.80
N LYS A 267 -9.79 -2.13 30.74
CA LYS A 267 -10.33 -3.02 31.80
C LYS A 267 -9.54 -4.32 31.89
#